data_553b67a8c7f32a87c1e3191fa5068ae3
#
_entry.id   553b67a8c7f32a87c1e3191fa5068ae3
#
_cell.length_a   1.000
_cell.length_b   1.000
_cell.length_c   1.000
_cell.angle_alpha   90.00
_cell.angle_beta   90.00
_cell.angle_gamma   90.00
#
_symmetry.space_group_name_H-M   'P 1'
#
loop_
_entity.id
_entity.type
_entity.pdbx_description
1 polymer ?
#
loop_
_entity_poly.entity_id
_entity_poly.type
_entity_poly.pdbx_seq_one_letter_code
_entity_poly.pdbx_strand_id
1 'polypeptide(L)'
;MIVNFEDPRFIELDTKTLQKIYEVYLEFLNPKQIPYIFLDEIQEVKYWEKWVRTAHELNKARVIISGSNARLLSKELSTLLTGRHLDLTVFPLSFNEYLTFKNISIRDKLDMVNQEIEIKRSLRECLEAGSFPEVVLAQGEKQILLNYFEDILNKDIIKRFNIRKGQQLTSLTKFYLSNISSSTTFSSLEKSLKISTDTIERFSRYLEEAYILYFLKRFSFKVKEQEKSPRKVYAVDTGLANTIGFRFSQNIGRLAENFVFLELERQRSINPDLEIYYWKDVHHREIDFLIKENLKVKQLIQVCWEVVDSHQTKNREIRALIKAMEEFRLKEGLVITEDYATEEDYNDKKITYIPLWKWLFMFRIK
;
A
#
# COMPACT_ATOMS: atom_id res chain seq x y z
N MET A 1 -3.30 18.17 -22.99
CA MET A 1 -4.43 17.32 -23.47
C MET A 1 -4.65 16.21 -22.44
N ILE A 2 -5.90 15.89 -22.14
CA ILE A 2 -6.27 14.75 -21.28
C ILE A 2 -7.27 13.90 -22.06
N VAL A 3 -7.06 12.58 -22.10
CA VAL A 3 -7.92 11.62 -22.81
C VAL A 3 -8.13 10.42 -21.88
N ASN A 4 -9.40 10.07 -21.63
CA ASN A 4 -9.76 8.84 -20.93
C ASN A 4 -10.27 7.82 -21.94
N PHE A 5 -9.66 6.63 -21.98
CA PHE A 5 -9.98 5.59 -22.98
C PHE A 5 -11.10 4.64 -22.54
N GLU A 6 -11.65 4.78 -21.34
CA GLU A 6 -12.93 4.16 -20.96
C GLU A 6 -14.15 4.94 -21.46
N ASP A 7 -13.96 6.09 -22.13
CA ASP A 7 -15.08 6.85 -22.70
C ASP A 7 -15.79 6.03 -23.77
N PRO A 8 -17.10 5.76 -23.62
CA PRO A 8 -17.86 4.89 -24.54
C PRO A 8 -17.96 5.42 -25.97
N ARG A 9 -17.55 6.66 -26.22
CA ARG A 9 -17.47 7.23 -27.57
C ARG A 9 -16.36 6.62 -28.41
N PHE A 10 -15.37 5.99 -27.76
CA PHE A 10 -14.33 5.25 -28.46
C PHE A 10 -14.79 3.82 -28.74
N ILE A 11 -14.84 3.43 -30.02
CA ILE A 11 -15.30 2.10 -30.47
C ILE A 11 -14.10 1.18 -30.70
N GLU A 12 -13.08 1.67 -31.39
CA GLU A 12 -11.84 0.94 -31.66
C GLU A 12 -10.65 1.77 -31.19
N LEU A 13 -9.81 1.15 -30.36
CA LEU A 13 -8.67 1.80 -29.72
C LEU A 13 -7.38 1.11 -30.14
N ASP A 14 -6.63 1.79 -31.02
CA ASP A 14 -5.31 1.38 -31.48
C ASP A 14 -4.36 2.58 -31.60
N THR A 15 -3.13 2.31 -32.02
CA THR A 15 -2.11 3.35 -32.25
C THR A 15 -2.52 4.39 -33.31
N LYS A 16 -3.37 4.04 -34.26
CA LYS A 16 -3.86 4.99 -35.28
C LYS A 16 -4.82 6.00 -34.68
N THR A 17 -5.66 5.52 -33.78
CA THR A 17 -6.58 6.38 -33.00
C THR A 17 -5.78 7.37 -32.14
N LEU A 18 -4.73 6.91 -31.41
CA LEU A 18 -3.83 7.81 -30.68
C LEU A 18 -3.18 8.85 -31.56
N GLN A 19 -2.69 8.45 -32.74
CA GLN A 19 -2.05 9.35 -33.67
C GLN A 19 -3.05 10.40 -34.19
N LYS A 20 -4.27 10.00 -34.54
CA LYS A 20 -5.32 10.91 -35.01
C LYS A 20 -5.74 11.91 -33.92
N ILE A 21 -5.90 11.46 -32.68
CA ILE A 21 -6.20 12.35 -31.53
C ILE A 21 -5.09 13.40 -31.39
N TYR A 22 -3.83 12.98 -31.50
CA TYR A 22 -2.70 13.87 -31.38
C TYR A 22 -2.64 14.89 -32.54
N GLU A 23 -2.90 14.47 -33.78
CA GLU A 23 -2.94 15.35 -34.96
C GLU A 23 -4.04 16.41 -34.84
N VAL A 24 -5.25 15.99 -34.47
CA VAL A 24 -6.37 16.91 -34.21
C VAL A 24 -6.03 17.90 -33.09
N TYR A 25 -5.39 17.42 -32.01
CA TYR A 25 -4.94 18.30 -30.94
C TYR A 25 -3.96 19.36 -31.42
N LEU A 26 -2.99 19.00 -32.26
CA LEU A 26 -2.05 19.96 -32.85
C LEU A 26 -2.73 20.94 -33.82
N GLU A 27 -3.67 20.46 -34.64
CA GLU A 27 -4.40 21.28 -35.58
C GLU A 27 -5.22 22.38 -34.89
N PHE A 28 -5.94 22.02 -33.83
CA PHE A 28 -6.83 22.97 -33.13
C PHE A 28 -6.12 23.88 -32.16
N LEU A 29 -5.09 23.40 -31.46
CA LEU A 29 -4.47 24.16 -30.33
C LEU A 29 -3.07 24.69 -30.67
N ASN A 30 -2.39 24.16 -31.69
CA ASN A 30 -1.08 24.57 -32.16
C ASN A 30 -0.10 24.97 -31.03
N PRO A 31 0.24 24.08 -30.11
CA PRO A 31 1.01 24.40 -28.90
C PRO A 31 2.42 24.88 -29.32
N LYS A 32 2.86 26.02 -28.75
CA LYS A 32 4.19 26.58 -28.99
C LYS A 32 5.33 25.85 -28.29
N GLN A 33 5.01 25.02 -27.29
CA GLN A 33 5.94 24.25 -26.48
C GLN A 33 5.58 22.77 -26.57
N ILE A 34 6.52 21.91 -26.17
CA ILE A 34 6.27 20.46 -26.06
C ILE A 34 5.08 20.24 -25.12
N PRO A 35 3.95 19.67 -25.61
CA PRO A 35 2.74 19.53 -24.81
C PRO A 35 2.84 18.42 -23.78
N TYR A 36 2.12 18.57 -22.67
CA TYR A 36 1.81 17.49 -21.74
C TYR A 36 0.54 16.76 -22.20
N ILE A 37 0.62 15.44 -22.30
CA ILE A 37 -0.48 14.58 -22.73
C ILE A 37 -0.72 13.55 -21.62
N PHE A 38 -1.94 13.55 -21.08
CA PHE A 38 -2.40 12.61 -20.08
C PHE A 38 -3.30 11.59 -20.79
N LEU A 39 -2.91 10.32 -20.71
CA LEU A 39 -3.60 9.19 -21.32
C LEU A 39 -4.07 8.27 -20.19
N ASP A 40 -5.35 8.38 -19.86
CA ASP A 40 -5.98 7.64 -18.78
C ASP A 40 -6.54 6.32 -19.28
N GLU A 41 -6.40 5.24 -18.48
CA GLU A 41 -6.77 3.87 -18.82
C GLU A 41 -6.15 3.39 -20.16
N ILE A 42 -4.87 3.68 -20.34
CA ILE A 42 -4.16 3.48 -21.62
C ILE A 42 -4.12 2.01 -22.07
N GLN A 43 -4.27 1.06 -21.14
CA GLN A 43 -4.29 -0.38 -21.47
C GLN A 43 -5.47 -0.79 -22.36
N GLU A 44 -6.49 0.05 -22.49
CA GLU A 44 -7.60 -0.18 -23.43
C GLU A 44 -7.15 0.01 -24.89
N VAL A 45 -6.03 0.68 -25.13
CA VAL A 45 -5.51 0.96 -26.48
C VAL A 45 -4.51 -0.12 -26.91
N LYS A 46 -4.78 -0.83 -28.00
CA LYS A 46 -3.86 -1.84 -28.54
C LYS A 46 -2.55 -1.22 -29.02
N TYR A 47 -1.42 -1.79 -28.60
CA TYR A 47 -0.06 -1.36 -29.00
C TYR A 47 0.27 0.09 -28.65
N TRP A 48 -0.36 0.65 -27.60
CA TRP A 48 -0.16 2.02 -27.13
C TRP A 48 1.32 2.34 -26.85
N GLU A 49 2.06 1.38 -26.34
CA GLU A 49 3.47 1.50 -25.95
C GLU A 49 4.37 1.91 -27.15
N LYS A 50 4.02 1.48 -28.38
CA LYS A 50 4.77 1.87 -29.59
C LYS A 50 4.59 3.36 -29.89
N TRP A 51 3.37 3.86 -29.73
CA TRP A 51 3.07 5.27 -29.94
C TRP A 51 3.76 6.14 -28.87
N VAL A 52 3.65 5.77 -27.58
CA VAL A 52 4.27 6.50 -26.48
C VAL A 52 5.79 6.55 -26.65
N ARG A 53 6.42 5.44 -27.02
CA ARG A 53 7.85 5.38 -27.32
C ARG A 53 8.23 6.34 -28.45
N THR A 54 7.49 6.32 -29.56
CA THR A 54 7.74 7.20 -30.70
C THR A 54 7.57 8.68 -30.34
N ALA A 55 6.52 9.01 -29.57
CA ALA A 55 6.28 10.37 -29.09
C ALA A 55 7.41 10.87 -28.18
N HIS A 56 7.95 10.00 -27.33
CA HIS A 56 9.09 10.32 -26.47
C HIS A 56 10.39 10.46 -27.26
N GLU A 57 10.73 9.49 -28.12
CA GLU A 57 11.99 9.50 -28.90
C GLU A 57 12.08 10.71 -29.83
N LEU A 58 10.96 11.14 -30.39
CA LEU A 58 10.88 12.30 -31.28
C LEU A 58 10.62 13.63 -30.54
N ASN A 59 10.62 13.63 -29.17
CA ASN A 59 10.29 14.80 -28.37
C ASN A 59 8.97 15.49 -28.76
N LYS A 60 7.99 14.72 -29.23
CA LYS A 60 6.69 15.24 -29.65
C LYS A 60 5.81 15.68 -28.47
N ALA A 61 5.90 14.98 -27.36
CA ALA A 61 5.09 15.25 -26.16
C ALA A 61 5.78 14.72 -24.90
N ARG A 62 5.41 15.30 -23.75
CA ARG A 62 5.62 14.72 -22.42
C ARG A 62 4.38 13.93 -22.08
N VAL A 63 4.51 12.60 -22.10
CA VAL A 63 3.36 11.70 -21.92
C VAL A 63 3.29 11.23 -20.48
N ILE A 64 2.14 11.41 -19.86
CA ILE A 64 1.77 10.84 -18.57
C ILE A 64 0.67 9.82 -18.85
N ILE A 65 0.87 8.61 -18.39
CA ILE A 65 -0.09 7.52 -18.54
C ILE A 65 -0.59 7.07 -17.19
N SER A 66 -1.85 6.72 -17.12
CA SER A 66 -2.44 6.03 -15.98
C SER A 66 -3.15 4.76 -16.44
N GLY A 67 -3.40 3.88 -15.48
CA GLY A 67 -4.15 2.67 -15.69
C GLY A 67 -4.31 1.90 -14.38
N SER A 68 -5.37 1.14 -14.27
CA SER A 68 -5.75 0.39 -13.07
C SER A 68 -4.72 -0.66 -12.63
N ASN A 69 -3.77 -1.02 -13.50
CA ASN A 69 -2.70 -1.96 -13.18
C ASN A 69 -1.31 -1.44 -13.54
N ALA A 70 -0.80 -0.52 -12.72
CA ALA A 70 0.48 0.14 -12.94
C ALA A 70 1.68 -0.82 -12.97
N ARG A 71 1.67 -1.93 -12.21
CA ARG A 71 2.78 -2.91 -12.25
C ARG A 71 2.88 -3.65 -13.58
N LEU A 72 1.75 -3.89 -14.26
CA LEU A 72 1.78 -4.46 -15.61
C LEU A 72 2.18 -3.41 -16.64
N LEU A 73 1.66 -2.19 -16.53
CA LEU A 73 2.10 -1.07 -17.37
C LEU A 73 3.60 -0.84 -17.23
N SER A 74 4.12 -0.82 -16.01
CA SER A 74 5.55 -0.69 -15.72
C SER A 74 6.37 -1.84 -16.33
N LYS A 75 5.88 -3.07 -16.31
CA LYS A 75 6.53 -4.24 -16.91
C LYS A 75 6.50 -4.21 -18.44
N GLU A 76 5.39 -3.80 -19.05
CA GLU A 76 5.28 -3.57 -20.48
C GLU A 76 6.19 -2.42 -20.93
N LEU A 77 6.22 -1.32 -20.15
CA LEU A 77 7.12 -0.19 -20.39
C LEU A 77 8.59 -0.53 -20.19
N SER A 78 8.94 -1.31 -19.17
CA SER A 78 10.34 -1.67 -18.87
C SER A 78 10.97 -2.48 -20.00
N THR A 79 10.19 -3.27 -20.73
CA THR A 79 10.65 -4.02 -21.90
C THR A 79 10.80 -3.16 -23.14
N LEU A 80 10.02 -2.09 -23.28
CA LEU A 80 9.94 -1.27 -24.49
C LEU A 80 10.61 0.11 -24.37
N LEU A 81 10.56 0.73 -23.19
CA LEU A 81 11.14 2.06 -22.93
C LEU A 81 12.48 2.04 -22.17
N THR A 82 12.95 0.85 -21.75
CA THR A 82 14.28 0.64 -21.15
C THR A 82 14.77 1.81 -20.28
N GLY A 83 14.18 1.99 -19.11
CA GLY A 83 14.65 2.98 -18.11
C GLY A 83 14.32 4.45 -18.41
N ARG A 84 13.44 4.74 -19.36
CA ARG A 84 13.04 6.11 -19.78
C ARG A 84 11.69 6.54 -19.22
N HIS A 85 11.28 5.99 -18.07
CA HIS A 85 10.03 6.34 -17.38
C HIS A 85 10.27 6.46 -15.90
N LEU A 86 9.40 7.21 -15.23
CA LEU A 86 9.32 7.29 -13.78
C LEU A 86 7.96 6.75 -13.35
N ASP A 87 7.97 5.81 -12.43
CA ASP A 87 6.75 5.25 -11.85
C ASP A 87 6.31 6.12 -10.67
N LEU A 88 5.04 6.50 -10.64
CA LEU A 88 4.41 7.19 -9.53
C LEU A 88 3.23 6.37 -9.04
N THR A 89 3.32 5.86 -7.82
CA THR A 89 2.22 5.14 -7.17
C THR A 89 1.36 6.12 -6.38
N VAL A 90 0.06 6.19 -6.71
CA VAL A 90 -0.93 6.97 -5.98
C VAL A 90 -1.61 6.05 -4.97
N PHE A 91 -1.39 6.32 -3.68
CA PHE A 91 -2.01 5.59 -2.57
C PHE A 91 -3.38 6.21 -2.22
N PRO A 92 -4.25 5.50 -1.48
CA PRO A 92 -5.32 6.14 -0.73
C PRO A 92 -4.75 7.26 0.15
N LEU A 93 -5.59 8.18 0.63
CA LEU A 93 -5.12 9.35 1.39
C LEU A 93 -4.21 8.95 2.56
N SER A 94 -3.09 9.65 2.71
CA SER A 94 -2.34 9.66 3.96
C SER A 94 -3.17 10.28 5.08
N PHE A 95 -2.80 10.11 6.34
CA PHE A 95 -3.58 10.71 7.43
C PHE A 95 -3.62 12.25 7.36
N ASN A 96 -2.54 12.88 6.93
CA ASN A 96 -2.51 14.34 6.74
C ASN A 96 -3.46 14.80 5.61
N GLU A 97 -3.51 14.06 4.50
CA GLU A 97 -4.47 14.33 3.42
C GLU A 97 -5.90 14.04 3.88
N TYR A 98 -6.13 12.96 4.64
CA TYR A 98 -7.42 12.65 5.25
C TYR A 98 -7.94 13.81 6.10
N LEU A 99 -7.11 14.36 6.99
CA LEU A 99 -7.47 15.52 7.80
C LEU A 99 -7.81 16.73 6.93
N THR A 100 -7.04 16.96 5.86
CA THR A 100 -7.32 18.04 4.90
C THR A 100 -8.68 17.86 4.21
N PHE A 101 -9.02 16.64 3.80
CA PHE A 101 -10.33 16.30 3.22
C PHE A 101 -11.49 16.52 4.22
N LYS A 102 -11.20 16.34 5.51
CA LYS A 102 -12.15 16.63 6.62
C LYS A 102 -12.16 18.11 7.02
N ASN A 103 -11.44 18.98 6.31
CA ASN A 103 -11.26 20.40 6.64
C ASN A 103 -10.57 20.66 7.98
N ILE A 104 -9.77 19.70 8.47
CA ILE A 104 -8.97 19.84 9.69
C ILE A 104 -7.56 20.26 9.28
N SER A 105 -7.16 21.46 9.66
CA SER A 105 -5.84 22.02 9.32
C SER A 105 -4.93 22.03 10.53
N ILE A 106 -3.83 21.30 10.44
CA ILE A 106 -2.79 21.25 11.47
C ILE A 106 -1.52 21.87 10.88
N ARG A 107 -1.17 23.07 11.27
CA ARG A 107 -0.03 23.83 10.75
C ARG A 107 1.23 23.66 11.59
N ASP A 108 1.07 23.59 12.90
CA ASP A 108 2.14 23.53 13.87
C ASP A 108 1.82 22.65 15.09
N LYS A 109 2.77 22.60 16.04
CA LYS A 109 2.61 21.82 17.28
C LYS A 109 1.48 22.35 18.18
N LEU A 110 1.17 23.63 18.13
CA LEU A 110 0.10 24.22 18.94
C LEU A 110 -1.27 23.77 18.41
N ASP A 111 -1.45 23.78 17.08
CA ASP A 111 -2.64 23.24 16.44
C ASP A 111 -2.82 21.74 16.81
N MET A 112 -1.74 20.95 16.85
CA MET A 112 -1.78 19.54 17.26
C MET A 112 -2.29 19.36 18.70
N VAL A 113 -1.86 20.21 19.62
CA VAL A 113 -2.30 20.13 21.01
C VAL A 113 -3.76 20.58 21.15
N ASN A 114 -4.12 21.68 20.51
CA ASN A 114 -5.47 22.24 20.60
C ASN A 114 -6.54 21.33 19.97
N GLN A 115 -6.17 20.57 18.93
CA GLN A 115 -7.08 19.72 18.19
C GLN A 115 -6.85 18.20 18.47
N GLU A 116 -6.13 17.86 19.54
CA GLU A 116 -5.75 16.47 19.86
C GLU A 116 -6.95 15.51 19.84
N ILE A 117 -8.05 15.89 20.47
CA ILE A 117 -9.27 15.06 20.55
C ILE A 117 -9.86 14.81 19.16
N GLU A 118 -9.90 15.83 18.32
CA GLU A 118 -10.42 15.73 16.97
C GLU A 118 -9.51 14.90 16.07
N ILE A 119 -8.19 15.07 16.20
CA ILE A 119 -7.18 14.27 15.50
C ILE A 119 -7.33 12.77 15.85
N LYS A 120 -7.42 12.44 17.13
CA LYS A 120 -7.60 11.05 17.61
C LYS A 120 -8.89 10.43 17.11
N ARG A 121 -10.01 11.18 17.16
CA ARG A 121 -11.29 10.75 16.61
C ARG A 121 -11.18 10.49 15.10
N SER A 122 -10.59 11.43 14.37
CA SER A 122 -10.38 11.31 12.93
C SER A 122 -9.49 10.12 12.55
N LEU A 123 -8.44 9.84 13.35
CA LEU A 123 -7.61 8.65 13.16
C LEU A 123 -8.43 7.38 13.33
N ARG A 124 -9.26 7.29 14.36
CA ARG A 124 -10.11 6.12 14.59
C ARG A 124 -11.10 5.93 13.43
N GLU A 125 -11.77 6.99 12.99
CA GLU A 125 -12.64 6.96 11.81
C GLU A 125 -11.88 6.49 10.55
N CYS A 126 -10.67 7.02 10.31
CA CYS A 126 -9.82 6.64 9.20
C CYS A 126 -9.41 5.16 9.25
N LEU A 127 -9.04 4.64 10.42
CA LEU A 127 -8.71 3.24 10.61
C LEU A 127 -9.92 2.32 10.34
N GLU A 128 -11.12 2.72 10.75
CA GLU A 128 -12.34 1.92 10.63
C GLU A 128 -13.00 2.02 9.25
N ALA A 129 -13.08 3.22 8.68
CA ALA A 129 -13.77 3.49 7.41
C ALA A 129 -12.85 3.50 6.20
N GLY A 130 -11.52 3.66 6.41
CA GLY A 130 -10.53 3.74 5.34
C GLY A 130 -10.25 5.16 4.88
N SER A 131 -9.42 5.25 3.86
CA SER A 131 -8.86 6.52 3.37
C SER A 131 -8.97 6.70 1.85
N PHE A 132 -9.83 5.95 1.16
CA PHE A 132 -10.17 6.27 -0.22
C PHE A 132 -10.89 7.63 -0.29
N PRO A 133 -10.50 8.55 -1.20
CA PRO A 133 -11.05 9.90 -1.26
C PRO A 133 -12.58 9.95 -1.31
N GLU A 134 -13.20 9.13 -2.17
CA GLU A 134 -14.65 9.08 -2.31
C GLU A 134 -15.35 8.60 -1.05
N VAL A 135 -14.77 7.61 -0.35
CA VAL A 135 -15.29 7.09 0.93
C VAL A 135 -15.24 8.18 2.01
N VAL A 136 -14.14 8.95 2.05
CA VAL A 136 -13.98 10.05 3.02
C VAL A 136 -15.00 11.17 2.76
N LEU A 137 -15.22 11.53 1.49
CA LEU A 137 -16.20 12.54 1.10
C LEU A 137 -17.64 12.08 1.33
N ALA A 138 -17.92 10.79 1.15
CA ALA A 138 -19.22 10.17 1.42
C ALA A 138 -19.40 9.74 2.89
N GLN A 139 -18.56 10.25 3.80
CA GLN A 139 -18.64 9.99 5.24
C GLN A 139 -18.60 8.50 5.63
N GLY A 140 -17.81 7.70 4.89
CA GLY A 140 -17.55 6.30 5.20
C GLY A 140 -18.60 5.32 4.68
N GLU A 141 -19.28 5.64 3.59
CA GLU A 141 -20.29 4.76 2.99
C GLU A 141 -19.66 3.42 2.53
N LYS A 142 -20.04 2.35 3.21
CA LYS A 142 -19.51 0.99 2.98
C LYS A 142 -19.79 0.47 1.58
N GLN A 143 -20.90 0.92 0.95
CA GLN A 143 -21.27 0.46 -0.37
C GLN A 143 -20.22 0.83 -1.43
N ILE A 144 -19.53 1.95 -1.27
CA ILE A 144 -18.45 2.36 -2.15
C ILE A 144 -17.30 1.34 -2.09
N LEU A 145 -16.92 0.90 -0.89
CA LEU A 145 -15.87 -0.10 -0.70
C LEU A 145 -16.26 -1.48 -1.24
N LEU A 146 -17.54 -1.85 -1.13
CA LEU A 146 -18.05 -3.08 -1.74
C LEU A 146 -17.94 -3.02 -3.26
N ASN A 147 -18.35 -1.90 -3.86
CA ASN A 147 -18.26 -1.68 -5.30
C ASN A 147 -16.79 -1.70 -5.77
N TYR A 148 -15.87 -1.03 -5.07
CA TYR A 148 -14.44 -1.06 -5.38
C TYR A 148 -13.88 -2.49 -5.34
N PHE A 149 -14.25 -3.25 -4.30
CA PHE A 149 -13.82 -4.64 -4.19
C PHE A 149 -14.29 -5.49 -5.37
N GLU A 150 -15.56 -5.37 -5.77
CA GLU A 150 -16.13 -6.09 -6.90
C GLU A 150 -15.50 -5.66 -8.22
N ASP A 151 -15.31 -4.37 -8.44
CA ASP A 151 -14.71 -3.83 -9.65
C ASP A 151 -13.25 -4.28 -9.81
N ILE A 152 -12.43 -4.16 -8.79
CA ILE A 152 -11.04 -4.62 -8.82
C ILE A 152 -10.97 -6.13 -9.12
N LEU A 153 -11.78 -6.95 -8.43
CA LEU A 153 -11.75 -8.39 -8.69
C LEU A 153 -12.23 -8.74 -10.09
N ASN A 154 -13.34 -8.14 -10.56
CA ASN A 154 -13.97 -8.52 -11.82
C ASN A 154 -13.25 -7.92 -13.02
N LYS A 155 -12.95 -6.61 -13.00
CA LYS A 155 -12.36 -5.88 -14.14
C LYS A 155 -10.85 -6.09 -14.18
N ASP A 156 -10.16 -5.78 -13.08
CA ASP A 156 -8.70 -5.71 -13.08
C ASP A 156 -8.03 -7.08 -12.94
N ILE A 157 -8.73 -8.09 -12.39
CA ILE A 157 -8.15 -9.40 -12.17
C ILE A 157 -8.84 -10.49 -13.00
N ILE A 158 -10.13 -10.77 -12.78
CA ILE A 158 -10.83 -11.91 -13.41
C ILE A 158 -10.87 -11.77 -14.94
N LYS A 159 -11.36 -10.64 -15.43
CA LYS A 159 -11.46 -10.37 -16.87
C LYS A 159 -10.06 -10.30 -17.51
N ARG A 160 -9.14 -9.59 -16.91
CA ARG A 160 -7.79 -9.35 -17.42
C ARG A 160 -6.95 -10.62 -17.54
N PHE A 161 -6.94 -11.46 -16.49
CA PHE A 161 -6.18 -12.72 -16.47
C PHE A 161 -6.98 -13.93 -16.94
N ASN A 162 -8.20 -13.70 -17.45
CA ASN A 162 -9.10 -14.75 -17.95
C ASN A 162 -9.29 -15.88 -16.92
N ILE A 163 -9.60 -15.52 -15.67
CA ILE A 163 -9.72 -16.46 -14.57
C ILE A 163 -11.05 -17.20 -14.64
N ARG A 164 -11.01 -18.53 -14.85
CA ARG A 164 -12.21 -19.37 -14.88
C ARG A 164 -12.83 -19.66 -13.51
N LYS A 165 -12.01 -19.59 -12.45
CA LYS A 165 -12.40 -19.92 -11.07
C LYS A 165 -12.52 -18.67 -10.18
N GLY A 166 -13.33 -17.70 -10.60
CA GLY A 166 -13.50 -16.42 -9.89
C GLY A 166 -13.91 -16.56 -8.42
N GLN A 167 -14.77 -17.54 -8.10
CA GLN A 167 -15.14 -17.77 -6.70
C GLN A 167 -13.97 -18.16 -5.79
N GLN A 168 -13.00 -18.93 -6.30
CA GLN A 168 -11.81 -19.26 -5.52
C GLN A 168 -10.94 -18.04 -5.26
N LEU A 169 -10.80 -17.15 -6.23
CA LEU A 169 -10.10 -15.87 -6.06
C LEU A 169 -10.82 -15.01 -5.00
N THR A 170 -12.13 -14.86 -5.11
CA THR A 170 -12.93 -14.09 -4.15
C THR A 170 -12.80 -14.65 -2.73
N SER A 171 -12.87 -15.98 -2.56
CA SER A 171 -12.72 -16.62 -1.25
C SER A 171 -11.33 -16.40 -0.67
N LEU A 172 -10.28 -16.51 -1.49
CA LEU A 172 -8.90 -16.25 -1.08
C LEU A 172 -8.71 -14.79 -0.68
N THR A 173 -9.25 -13.84 -1.46
CA THR A 173 -9.15 -12.41 -1.15
C THR A 173 -9.86 -12.06 0.16
N LYS A 174 -11.08 -12.58 0.37
CA LYS A 174 -11.81 -12.42 1.63
C LYS A 174 -11.04 -13.00 2.81
N PHE A 175 -10.41 -14.15 2.63
CA PHE A 175 -9.55 -14.75 3.66
C PHE A 175 -8.40 -13.80 4.02
N TYR A 176 -7.69 -13.26 3.05
CA TYR A 176 -6.59 -12.33 3.30
C TYR A 176 -7.05 -11.05 4.00
N LEU A 177 -8.13 -10.44 3.53
CA LEU A 177 -8.71 -9.23 4.15
C LEU A 177 -9.22 -9.46 5.57
N SER A 178 -9.67 -10.70 5.88
CA SER A 178 -10.04 -11.09 7.25
C SER A 178 -8.82 -11.29 8.17
N ASN A 179 -7.64 -11.54 7.61
CA ASN A 179 -6.42 -11.89 8.31
C ASN A 179 -5.27 -10.92 8.02
N ILE A 180 -5.57 -9.62 7.84
CA ILE A 180 -4.53 -8.60 7.68
C ILE A 180 -3.60 -8.57 8.89
N SER A 181 -2.38 -8.09 8.70
CA SER A 181 -1.34 -8.00 9.73
C SER A 181 -0.99 -9.37 10.35
N SER A 182 -1.27 -10.45 9.63
CA SER A 182 -0.97 -11.81 10.08
C SER A 182 -0.09 -12.54 9.08
N SER A 183 0.79 -13.36 9.59
CA SER A 183 1.68 -14.17 8.76
C SER A 183 0.95 -15.42 8.24
N THR A 184 1.11 -15.73 6.96
CA THR A 184 0.52 -16.92 6.31
C THR A 184 1.49 -17.58 5.34
N THR A 185 1.27 -18.86 5.06
CA THR A 185 1.96 -19.61 4.00
C THR A 185 0.95 -20.11 2.99
N PHE A 186 1.35 -20.22 1.73
CA PHE A 186 0.47 -20.74 0.69
C PHE A 186 0.05 -22.20 0.96
N SER A 187 0.93 -23.00 1.54
CA SER A 187 0.62 -24.38 1.93
C SER A 187 -0.39 -24.50 3.08
N SER A 188 -0.42 -23.55 4.01
CA SER A 188 -1.46 -23.52 5.04
C SER A 188 -2.83 -23.15 4.47
N LEU A 189 -2.87 -22.27 3.48
CA LEU A 189 -4.08 -21.86 2.78
C LEU A 189 -4.66 -22.97 1.90
N GLU A 190 -3.81 -23.77 1.28
CA GLU A 190 -4.23 -24.94 0.51
C GLU A 190 -5.11 -25.88 1.35
N LYS A 191 -4.67 -26.16 2.58
CA LYS A 191 -5.41 -27.02 3.50
C LYS A 191 -6.77 -26.42 3.89
N SER A 192 -6.82 -25.10 4.10
CA SER A 192 -8.02 -24.40 4.57
C SER A 192 -9.04 -24.15 3.47
N LEU A 193 -8.58 -23.72 2.28
CA LEU A 193 -9.45 -23.28 1.19
C LEU A 193 -9.66 -24.34 0.11
N LYS A 194 -8.93 -25.45 0.16
CA LYS A 194 -8.94 -26.51 -0.87
C LYS A 194 -8.61 -25.99 -2.27
N ILE A 195 -7.69 -25.04 -2.34
CA ILE A 195 -7.14 -24.44 -3.55
C ILE A 195 -5.67 -24.84 -3.61
N SER A 196 -5.18 -25.34 -4.75
CA SER A 196 -3.77 -25.75 -4.86
C SER A 196 -2.80 -24.61 -4.57
N THR A 197 -1.65 -24.93 -3.97
CA THR A 197 -0.60 -23.95 -3.62
C THR A 197 -0.20 -23.10 -4.82
N ASP A 198 -0.02 -23.67 -6.01
CA ASP A 198 0.32 -22.94 -7.24
C ASP A 198 -0.76 -21.91 -7.64
N THR A 199 -2.04 -22.28 -7.44
CA THR A 199 -3.15 -21.38 -7.74
C THR A 199 -3.20 -20.23 -6.72
N ILE A 200 -2.98 -20.55 -5.44
CA ILE A 200 -2.91 -19.52 -4.37
C ILE A 200 -1.77 -18.54 -4.65
N GLU A 201 -0.58 -19.04 -4.98
CA GLU A 201 0.57 -18.20 -5.31
C GLU A 201 0.29 -17.28 -6.50
N ARG A 202 -0.28 -17.84 -7.57
CA ARG A 202 -0.66 -17.08 -8.75
C ARG A 202 -1.72 -16.03 -8.46
N PHE A 203 -2.77 -16.36 -7.72
CA PHE A 203 -3.82 -15.43 -7.34
C PHE A 203 -3.28 -14.34 -6.39
N SER A 204 -2.44 -14.71 -5.43
CA SER A 204 -1.78 -13.74 -4.54
C SER A 204 -0.96 -12.72 -5.32
N ARG A 205 -0.24 -13.17 -6.37
CA ARG A 205 0.49 -12.25 -7.24
C ARG A 205 -0.46 -11.30 -8.00
N TYR A 206 -1.59 -11.80 -8.51
CA TYR A 206 -2.57 -10.93 -9.18
C TYR A 206 -3.19 -9.90 -8.24
N LEU A 207 -3.48 -10.29 -7.00
CA LEU A 207 -3.98 -9.38 -5.97
C LEU A 207 -2.95 -8.31 -5.59
N GLU A 208 -1.67 -8.66 -5.58
CA GLU A 208 -0.58 -7.73 -5.36
C GLU A 208 -0.35 -6.81 -6.56
N GLU A 209 -0.43 -7.33 -7.79
CA GLU A 209 -0.34 -6.54 -9.02
C GLU A 209 -1.50 -5.54 -9.17
N ALA A 210 -2.70 -5.88 -8.68
CA ALA A 210 -3.86 -4.98 -8.63
C ALA A 210 -3.86 -4.06 -7.41
N TYR A 211 -2.80 -4.01 -6.63
CA TYR A 211 -2.65 -3.19 -5.41
C TYR A 211 -3.73 -3.39 -4.34
N ILE A 212 -4.53 -4.45 -4.37
CA ILE A 212 -5.51 -4.70 -3.31
C ILE A 212 -4.86 -5.23 -2.04
N LEU A 213 -3.76 -5.96 -2.19
CA LEU A 213 -2.98 -6.56 -1.09
C LEU A 213 -1.48 -6.35 -1.28
N TYR A 214 -0.77 -6.38 -0.17
CA TYR A 214 0.68 -6.42 -0.09
C TYR A 214 1.13 -7.63 0.73
N PHE A 215 2.28 -8.20 0.36
CA PHE A 215 2.88 -9.35 1.04
C PHE A 215 4.26 -9.00 1.56
N LEU A 216 4.35 -8.72 2.86
CA LEU A 216 5.61 -8.39 3.52
C LEU A 216 6.42 -9.66 3.81
N LYS A 217 7.67 -9.68 3.36
CA LYS A 217 8.58 -10.79 3.56
C LYS A 217 9.21 -10.75 4.95
N ARG A 218 9.59 -11.94 5.47
CA ARG A 218 10.44 -12.05 6.65
C ARG A 218 11.87 -11.65 6.31
N PHE A 219 12.50 -10.89 7.18
CA PHE A 219 13.93 -10.62 7.06
C PHE A 219 14.75 -11.90 7.30
N SER A 220 15.68 -12.19 6.44
CA SER A 220 16.76 -13.15 6.62
C SER A 220 17.97 -12.72 5.79
N PHE A 221 19.16 -13.00 6.27
CA PHE A 221 20.38 -12.82 5.49
C PHE A 221 20.52 -13.80 4.31
N LYS A 222 19.66 -14.84 4.28
CA LYS A 222 19.62 -15.84 3.21
C LYS A 222 18.35 -15.66 2.37
N VAL A 223 18.50 -15.29 1.11
CA VAL A 223 17.39 -15.09 0.16
C VAL A 223 16.45 -16.29 0.11
N LYS A 224 16.99 -17.53 0.11
CA LYS A 224 16.19 -18.75 0.10
C LYS A 224 15.27 -18.88 1.31
N GLU A 225 15.69 -18.40 2.47
CA GLU A 225 14.87 -18.41 3.69
C GLU A 225 13.78 -17.31 3.61
N GLN A 226 14.11 -16.12 3.08
CA GLN A 226 13.12 -15.06 2.84
C GLN A 226 11.96 -15.56 1.98
N GLU A 227 12.28 -16.24 0.85
CA GLU A 227 11.26 -16.71 -0.10
C GLU A 227 10.38 -17.83 0.46
N LYS A 228 10.93 -18.68 1.32
CA LYS A 228 10.20 -19.83 1.93
C LYS A 228 9.45 -19.46 3.21
N SER A 229 9.78 -18.33 3.81
CA SER A 229 9.15 -17.90 5.07
C SER A 229 7.70 -17.48 4.84
N PRO A 230 6.85 -17.59 5.87
CA PRO A 230 5.52 -16.97 5.85
C PRO A 230 5.60 -15.51 5.48
N ARG A 231 4.56 -14.99 4.82
CA ARG A 231 4.44 -13.57 4.49
C ARG A 231 3.35 -12.92 5.34
N LYS A 232 3.57 -11.72 5.85
CA LYS A 232 2.50 -10.93 6.45
C LYS A 232 1.68 -10.28 5.33
N VAL A 233 0.37 -10.22 5.53
CA VAL A 233 -0.56 -9.68 4.53
C VAL A 233 -1.10 -8.34 5.01
N TYR A 234 -1.07 -7.35 4.13
CA TYR A 234 -1.62 -6.02 4.38
C TYR A 234 -2.56 -5.62 3.24
N ALA A 235 -3.64 -4.93 3.59
CA ALA A 235 -4.59 -4.38 2.63
C ALA A 235 -4.14 -2.98 2.19
N VAL A 236 -4.51 -2.60 0.97
CA VAL A 236 -4.30 -1.23 0.45
C VAL A 236 -5.03 -0.16 1.25
N ASP A 237 -6.11 -0.56 1.91
CA ASP A 237 -6.95 0.32 2.72
C ASP A 237 -7.57 -0.44 3.89
N THR A 238 -7.58 0.18 5.06
CA THR A 238 -8.08 -0.44 6.29
C THR A 238 -9.61 -0.57 6.31
N GLY A 239 -10.31 0.38 5.71
CA GLY A 239 -11.77 0.32 5.55
C GLY A 239 -12.20 -0.81 4.62
N LEU A 240 -11.44 -1.04 3.54
CA LEU A 240 -11.68 -2.18 2.65
C LEU A 240 -11.54 -3.50 3.42
N ALA A 241 -10.46 -3.65 4.20
CA ALA A 241 -10.27 -4.83 5.06
C ALA A 241 -11.38 -4.97 6.11
N ASN A 242 -11.85 -3.84 6.68
CA ASN A 242 -12.90 -3.83 7.69
C ASN A 242 -14.29 -4.14 7.13
N THR A 243 -14.54 -3.74 5.88
CA THR A 243 -15.85 -3.93 5.23
C THR A 243 -16.00 -5.33 4.63
N ILE A 244 -14.93 -5.84 3.98
CA ILE A 244 -14.97 -7.11 3.25
C ILE A 244 -14.56 -8.29 4.12
N GLY A 245 -13.61 -8.06 5.05
CA GLY A 245 -13.09 -9.10 5.95
C GLY A 245 -14.15 -9.56 6.95
N PHE A 246 -14.19 -10.87 7.20
CA PHE A 246 -15.03 -11.43 8.24
C PHE A 246 -14.35 -11.25 9.60
N ARG A 247 -15.02 -10.60 10.54
CA ARG A 247 -14.48 -10.28 11.86
C ARG A 247 -15.42 -10.68 12.98
N PHE A 248 -14.83 -11.28 14.02
CA PHE A 248 -15.54 -11.59 15.27
C PHE A 248 -15.38 -10.48 16.34
N SER A 249 -14.39 -9.58 16.17
CA SER A 249 -14.10 -8.50 17.12
C SER A 249 -13.50 -7.30 16.40
N GLN A 250 -13.63 -6.12 17.02
CA GLN A 250 -12.92 -4.91 16.58
C GLN A 250 -11.44 -5.07 16.91
N ASN A 251 -10.64 -5.54 15.97
CA ASN A 251 -9.19 -5.66 16.14
C ASN A 251 -8.48 -4.41 15.59
N ILE A 252 -8.66 -3.29 16.30
CA ILE A 252 -8.09 -1.99 15.92
C ILE A 252 -6.55 -2.08 15.84
N GLY A 253 -5.92 -2.87 16.67
CA GLY A 253 -4.46 -3.06 16.63
C GLY A 253 -3.96 -3.56 15.27
N ARG A 254 -4.68 -4.49 14.62
CA ARG A 254 -4.32 -4.94 13.26
C ARG A 254 -4.57 -3.87 12.20
N LEU A 255 -5.61 -3.05 12.35
CA LEU A 255 -5.85 -1.92 11.47
C LEU A 255 -4.73 -0.87 11.62
N ALA A 256 -4.32 -0.59 12.86
CA ALA A 256 -3.22 0.32 13.14
C ALA A 256 -1.90 -0.19 12.54
N GLU A 257 -1.58 -1.49 12.71
CA GLU A 257 -0.40 -2.10 12.09
C GLU A 257 -0.46 -2.01 10.55
N ASN A 258 -1.62 -2.30 9.96
CA ASN A 258 -1.81 -2.14 8.50
C ASN A 258 -1.63 -0.68 8.06
N PHE A 259 -2.09 0.27 8.85
CA PHE A 259 -1.95 1.69 8.54
C PHE A 259 -0.50 2.16 8.63
N VAL A 260 0.24 1.69 9.64
CA VAL A 260 1.70 1.90 9.74
C VAL A 260 2.42 1.33 8.52
N PHE A 261 2.06 0.12 8.10
CA PHE A 261 2.61 -0.49 6.88
C PHE A 261 2.39 0.41 5.65
N LEU A 262 1.18 0.93 5.45
CA LEU A 262 0.87 1.80 4.31
C LEU A 262 1.68 3.09 4.33
N GLU A 263 1.92 3.67 5.49
CA GLU A 263 2.77 4.85 5.62
C GLU A 263 4.24 4.54 5.28
N LEU A 264 4.75 3.39 5.72
CA LEU A 264 6.09 2.92 5.35
C LEU A 264 6.20 2.64 3.85
N GLU A 265 5.17 2.09 3.21
CA GLU A 265 5.12 1.90 1.75
C GLU A 265 5.13 3.22 0.99
N ARG A 266 4.45 4.27 1.48
CA ARG A 266 4.56 5.62 0.91
C ARG A 266 5.99 6.13 0.96
N GLN A 267 6.68 5.96 2.10
CA GLN A 267 8.09 6.34 2.22
C GLN A 267 8.98 5.55 1.27
N ARG A 268 8.75 4.25 1.14
CA ARG A 268 9.47 3.39 0.20
C ARG A 268 9.26 3.83 -1.26
N SER A 269 8.08 4.30 -1.62
CA SER A 269 7.81 4.78 -2.98
C SER A 269 8.58 6.06 -3.35
N ILE A 270 8.99 6.83 -2.34
CA ILE A 270 9.79 8.06 -2.50
C ILE A 270 11.29 7.76 -2.39
N ASN A 271 11.66 6.82 -1.51
CA ASN A 271 13.04 6.40 -1.29
C ASN A 271 13.24 4.93 -1.70
N PRO A 272 13.73 4.66 -2.93
CA PRO A 272 13.92 3.29 -3.44
C PRO A 272 14.95 2.47 -2.66
N ASP A 273 15.84 3.10 -1.90
CA ASP A 273 16.84 2.41 -1.08
C ASP A 273 16.25 1.83 0.21
N LEU A 274 15.00 2.17 0.51
CA LEU A 274 14.31 1.73 1.71
C LEU A 274 13.63 0.38 1.45
N GLU A 275 14.00 -0.62 2.24
CA GLU A 275 13.43 -1.95 2.21
C GLU A 275 12.71 -2.23 3.53
N ILE A 276 11.52 -2.81 3.45
CA ILE A 276 10.67 -3.11 4.60
C ILE A 276 10.51 -4.62 4.72
N TYR A 277 10.68 -5.14 5.93
CA TYR A 277 10.51 -6.54 6.28
C TYR A 277 9.82 -6.66 7.63
N TYR A 278 9.31 -7.83 7.98
CA TYR A 278 9.10 -8.19 9.37
C TYR A 278 10.26 -9.10 9.84
N TRP A 279 10.51 -9.13 11.14
CA TRP A 279 11.53 -10.01 11.69
C TRP A 279 10.89 -11.03 12.64
N LYS A 280 11.43 -12.25 12.64
CA LYS A 280 10.99 -13.32 13.53
C LYS A 280 12.13 -14.27 13.81
N ASP A 281 12.36 -14.57 15.09
CA ASP A 281 13.39 -15.52 15.50
C ASP A 281 12.88 -16.97 15.62
N VAL A 282 13.77 -17.87 16.05
CA VAL A 282 13.46 -19.30 16.25
C VAL A 282 12.55 -19.56 17.43
N HIS A 283 12.42 -18.62 18.36
CA HIS A 283 11.55 -18.66 19.53
C HIS A 283 10.21 -17.98 19.28
N HIS A 284 9.88 -17.70 18.01
CA HIS A 284 8.66 -17.02 17.58
C HIS A 284 8.48 -15.58 18.10
N ARG A 285 9.57 -14.93 18.57
CA ARG A 285 9.54 -13.50 18.85
C ARG A 285 9.51 -12.74 17.53
N GLU A 286 8.61 -11.80 17.41
CA GLU A 286 8.31 -11.11 16.15
C GLU A 286 8.39 -9.60 16.35
N ILE A 287 8.92 -8.90 15.34
CA ILE A 287 8.88 -7.45 15.18
C ILE A 287 8.12 -7.15 13.90
N ASP A 288 7.14 -6.25 14.00
CA ASP A 288 6.24 -5.97 12.89
C ASP A 288 6.97 -5.37 11.70
N PHE A 289 7.88 -4.42 11.92
CA PHE A 289 8.63 -3.80 10.83
C PHE A 289 10.12 -3.66 11.16
N LEU A 290 10.93 -4.17 10.27
CA LEU A 290 12.35 -3.96 10.18
C LEU A 290 12.63 -3.13 8.94
N ILE A 291 13.15 -1.93 9.15
CA ILE A 291 13.48 -0.99 8.09
C ILE A 291 14.97 -1.10 7.79
N LYS A 292 15.29 -1.45 6.56
CA LYS A 292 16.64 -1.56 6.04
C LYS A 292 16.86 -0.48 4.98
N GLU A 293 17.97 0.19 5.01
CA GLU A 293 18.38 1.13 3.98
C GLU A 293 19.77 0.72 3.50
N ASN A 294 19.90 0.45 2.23
CA ASN A 294 21.09 -0.14 1.63
C ASN A 294 21.50 -1.47 2.35
N LEU A 295 22.64 -1.51 2.99
CA LEU A 295 23.17 -2.70 3.66
C LEU A 295 22.91 -2.73 5.18
N LYS A 296 22.25 -1.70 5.74
CA LYS A 296 22.10 -1.56 7.20
C LYS A 296 20.64 -1.57 7.61
N VAL A 297 20.34 -2.30 8.67
CA VAL A 297 19.07 -2.13 9.41
C VAL A 297 19.14 -0.78 10.13
N LYS A 298 18.16 0.06 9.90
CA LYS A 298 18.09 1.43 10.43
C LYS A 298 17.14 1.55 11.60
N GLN A 299 16.03 0.83 11.55
CA GLN A 299 14.99 0.97 12.55
C GLN A 299 14.22 -0.34 12.74
N LEU A 300 13.76 -0.56 13.95
CA LEU A 300 12.81 -1.58 14.33
C LEU A 300 11.58 -0.90 14.88
N ILE A 301 10.40 -1.28 14.37
CA ILE A 301 9.12 -0.72 14.77
C ILE A 301 8.20 -1.85 15.19
N GLN A 302 7.63 -1.73 16.40
CA GLN A 302 6.59 -2.60 16.90
C GLN A 302 5.29 -1.80 17.04
N VAL A 303 4.15 -2.37 16.64
CA VAL A 303 2.83 -1.76 16.85
C VAL A 303 2.14 -2.47 18.01
N CYS A 304 2.03 -1.78 19.12
CA CYS A 304 1.38 -2.30 20.33
C CYS A 304 0.24 -1.35 20.74
N TRP A 305 -0.98 -1.60 20.21
CA TRP A 305 -2.11 -0.69 20.39
C TRP A 305 -2.46 -0.52 21.87
N GLU A 306 -2.64 -1.61 22.59
CA GLU A 306 -3.03 -1.64 24.01
C GLU A 306 -1.81 -1.95 24.89
N VAL A 307 -0.99 -0.94 25.19
CA VAL A 307 0.22 -1.10 26.03
C VAL A 307 -0.13 -1.18 27.52
N VAL A 308 -1.20 -0.52 27.96
CA VAL A 308 -1.47 -0.26 29.38
C VAL A 308 -2.18 -1.44 30.05
N ASP A 309 -2.99 -2.19 29.32
CA ASP A 309 -3.90 -3.19 29.93
C ASP A 309 -3.27 -4.57 30.17
N SER A 310 -2.05 -4.82 29.72
CA SER A 310 -1.39 -6.12 29.90
C SER A 310 0.12 -6.00 30.06
N HIS A 311 0.58 -6.03 31.31
CA HIS A 311 2.02 -6.17 31.62
C HIS A 311 2.67 -7.37 30.91
N GLN A 312 1.93 -8.45 30.66
CA GLN A 312 2.45 -9.63 29.97
C GLN A 312 2.70 -9.36 28.48
N THR A 313 1.75 -8.70 27.81
CA THR A 313 1.90 -8.32 26.39
C THR A 313 3.05 -7.33 26.22
N LYS A 314 3.07 -6.27 27.02
CA LYS A 314 4.18 -5.29 27.02
C LYS A 314 5.53 -6.00 27.17
N ASN A 315 5.69 -6.87 28.18
CA ASN A 315 6.94 -7.59 28.43
C ASN A 315 7.35 -8.52 27.26
N ARG A 316 6.40 -9.15 26.58
CA ARG A 316 6.67 -10.02 25.43
C ARG A 316 7.18 -9.21 24.25
N GLU A 317 6.49 -8.12 23.88
CA GLU A 317 6.84 -7.26 22.75
C GLU A 317 8.20 -6.56 22.97
N ILE A 318 8.43 -6.06 24.20
CA ILE A 318 9.72 -5.43 24.55
C ILE A 318 10.87 -6.44 24.50
N ARG A 319 10.70 -7.66 24.99
CA ARG A 319 11.74 -8.70 24.90
C ARG A 319 12.08 -9.04 23.44
N ALA A 320 11.06 -9.09 22.57
CA ALA A 320 11.28 -9.29 21.14
C ALA A 320 12.10 -8.12 20.55
N LEU A 321 11.71 -6.88 20.87
CA LEU A 321 12.36 -5.68 20.37
C LEU A 321 13.83 -5.58 20.84
N ILE A 322 14.08 -5.78 22.14
CA ILE A 322 15.44 -5.77 22.69
C ILE A 322 16.30 -6.85 22.01
N LYS A 323 15.76 -8.04 21.78
CA LYS A 323 16.49 -9.13 21.13
C LYS A 323 16.86 -8.80 19.69
N ALA A 324 15.92 -8.23 18.94
CA ALA A 324 16.19 -7.76 17.58
C ALA A 324 17.20 -6.61 17.57
N MET A 325 17.09 -5.64 18.51
CA MET A 325 18.07 -4.55 18.66
C MET A 325 19.48 -5.07 18.91
N GLU A 326 19.64 -6.14 19.72
CA GLU A 326 20.91 -6.82 19.94
C GLU A 326 21.47 -7.42 18.64
N GLU A 327 20.64 -8.18 17.91
CA GLU A 327 21.04 -8.83 16.66
C GLU A 327 21.52 -7.83 15.62
N PHE A 328 20.81 -6.71 15.49
CA PHE A 328 21.14 -5.67 14.50
C PHE A 328 22.01 -4.54 15.02
N ARG A 329 22.46 -4.62 16.28
CA ARG A 329 23.33 -3.62 16.95
C ARG A 329 22.71 -2.21 16.96
N LEU A 330 21.41 -2.15 17.18
CA LEU A 330 20.68 -0.89 17.31
C LEU A 330 20.62 -0.45 18.78
N LYS A 331 20.71 0.85 19.01
CA LYS A 331 20.58 1.47 20.34
C LYS A 331 19.16 1.96 20.62
N GLU A 332 18.38 2.17 19.57
CA GLU A 332 17.02 2.71 19.65
C GLU A 332 16.02 1.78 19.00
N GLY A 333 14.85 1.63 19.63
CA GLY A 333 13.70 0.90 19.14
C GLY A 333 12.44 1.75 19.27
N LEU A 334 11.46 1.54 18.40
CA LEU A 334 10.22 2.29 18.35
C LEU A 334 9.03 1.38 18.63
N VAL A 335 8.15 1.83 19.52
CA VAL A 335 6.83 1.20 19.77
C VAL A 335 5.75 2.21 19.45
N ILE A 336 4.91 1.89 18.47
CA ILE A 336 3.74 2.70 18.09
C ILE A 336 2.55 2.22 18.91
N THR A 337 1.87 3.16 19.56
CA THR A 337 0.78 2.89 20.52
C THR A 337 -0.49 3.64 20.13
N GLU A 338 -1.61 3.36 20.79
CA GLU A 338 -2.82 4.19 20.68
C GLU A 338 -2.56 5.61 21.23
N ASP A 339 -2.16 5.71 22.50
CA ASP A 339 -2.02 6.99 23.18
C ASP A 339 -0.87 7.06 24.21
N TYR A 340 -0.20 5.95 24.47
CA TYR A 340 0.90 5.90 25.42
C TYR A 340 2.17 6.50 24.84
N ALA A 341 2.76 7.47 25.53
CA ALA A 341 3.97 8.17 25.12
C ALA A 341 4.96 8.20 26.29
N THR A 342 6.11 7.55 26.11
CA THR A 342 7.22 7.58 27.07
C THR A 342 8.52 7.14 26.42
N GLU A 343 9.62 7.26 27.15
CA GLU A 343 10.90 6.68 26.79
C GLU A 343 11.35 5.79 27.97
N GLU A 344 11.81 4.60 27.64
CA GLU A 344 12.28 3.62 28.63
C GLU A 344 13.70 3.17 28.25
N ASP A 345 14.60 3.16 29.23
CA ASP A 345 15.97 2.69 29.06
C ASP A 345 16.09 1.24 29.56
N TYR A 346 16.66 0.38 28.72
CA TYR A 346 16.96 -1.01 29.00
C TYR A 346 18.45 -1.25 28.77
N ASN A 347 19.24 -1.09 29.83
CA ASN A 347 20.72 -1.10 29.79
C ASN A 347 21.25 0.00 28.85
N ASP A 348 21.85 -0.41 27.72
CA ASP A 348 22.40 0.47 26.68
C ASP A 348 21.43 0.76 25.53
N LYS A 349 20.16 0.39 25.67
CA LYS A 349 19.11 0.51 24.64
C LYS A 349 17.99 1.42 25.10
N LYS A 350 17.52 2.26 24.20
CA LYS A 350 16.40 3.15 24.43
C LYS A 350 15.19 2.69 23.62
N ILE A 351 14.03 2.59 24.24
CA ILE A 351 12.77 2.31 23.58
C ILE A 351 11.87 3.54 23.71
N THR A 352 11.48 4.09 22.56
CA THR A 352 10.57 5.22 22.49
C THR A 352 9.17 4.73 22.17
N TYR A 353 8.20 5.10 23.00
CA TYR A 353 6.78 4.86 22.77
C TYR A 353 6.15 6.13 22.23
N ILE A 354 5.45 6.01 21.11
CA ILE A 354 4.82 7.16 20.46
C ILE A 354 3.40 6.79 20.00
N PRO A 355 2.39 7.62 20.30
CA PRO A 355 1.06 7.47 19.72
C PRO A 355 1.07 7.52 18.20
N LEU A 356 0.28 6.64 17.56
CA LEU A 356 0.21 6.56 16.09
C LEU A 356 -0.08 7.93 15.46
N TRP A 357 -1.04 8.68 16.02
CA TRP A 357 -1.38 9.99 15.49
C TRP A 357 -0.20 10.97 15.53
N LYS A 358 0.66 10.94 16.56
CA LYS A 358 1.88 11.77 16.61
C LYS A 358 2.92 11.30 15.60
N TRP A 359 3.11 9.99 15.50
CA TRP A 359 4.07 9.38 14.58
C TRP A 359 3.75 9.76 13.12
N LEU A 360 2.48 9.76 12.72
CA LEU A 360 2.04 10.12 11.36
C LEU A 360 2.37 11.57 10.97
N PHE A 361 2.49 12.48 11.94
CA PHE A 361 2.91 13.86 11.66
C PHE A 361 4.42 14.04 11.48
N MET A 362 5.24 13.04 11.83
CA MET A 362 6.71 13.11 11.59
C MET A 362 7.05 13.05 10.10
N PHE A 363 6.15 12.53 9.27
CA PHE A 363 6.34 12.34 7.83
C PHE A 363 5.60 13.38 6.98
N ARG A 364 5.41 14.59 7.49
CA ARG A 364 4.92 15.68 6.65
C ARG A 364 5.92 15.89 5.52
N ILE A 365 5.49 15.60 4.30
CA ILE A 365 6.18 16.04 3.09
C ILE A 365 6.19 17.57 3.13
N LYS A 366 7.38 18.15 3.24
CA LYS A 366 7.58 19.60 3.18
C LYS A 366 7.35 20.08 1.75
#